data_c1d4b18fdcfb10b685a93752c373d22d
#
_entry.id   c1d4b18fdcfb10b685a93752c373d22d
#
_cell.length_a   1.000
_cell.length_b   1.000
_cell.length_c   1.000
_cell.angle_alpha   90.00
_cell.angle_beta   90.00
_cell.angle_gamma   90.00
#
_symmetry.space_group_name_H-M   'P 1'
#
loop_
_entity.id
_entity.type
_entity.pdbx_description
1 polymer ?
#
loop_
_entity_poly.entity_id
_entity_poly.type
_entity_poly.pdbx_seq_one_letter_code
_entity_poly.pdbx_strand_id
1 'polypeptide(L)'
;MKLIVGVIGMGYVGLPLAIEIAKKYKVIAYDIDASRIDSLRKGIDIKNQISQSEIRKVDINYSLKSDSLKECNLYIVTVPTPLKDYQIPDFTFLKRASKTI
;
A
#
# COMPACT_ATOMS: atom_id res chain seq x y z
N MET A 1 -20.41 -4.03 6.49
CA MET A 1 -19.01 -4.14 6.91
C MET A 1 -18.13 -3.24 6.06
N LYS A 2 -17.32 -2.42 6.67
CA LYS A 2 -16.38 -1.57 5.93
C LYS A 2 -15.19 -2.39 5.46
N LEU A 3 -14.87 -2.29 4.18
CA LEU A 3 -13.69 -2.89 3.64
C LEU A 3 -12.50 -1.94 3.79
N ILE A 4 -11.47 -2.39 4.44
CA ILE A 4 -10.21 -1.66 4.59
C ILE A 4 -9.13 -2.46 3.88
N VAL A 5 -8.53 -1.86 2.87
CA VAL A 5 -7.58 -2.57 2.01
C VAL A 5 -6.15 -2.14 2.36
N GLY A 6 -5.31 -3.11 2.64
CA GLY A 6 -3.89 -2.88 2.83
C GLY A 6 -3.13 -3.20 1.56
N VAL A 7 -2.43 -2.22 1.00
CA VAL A 7 -1.60 -2.42 -0.18
C VAL A 7 -0.14 -2.39 0.26
N ILE A 8 0.57 -3.47 0.00
CA ILE A 8 1.96 -3.62 0.43
C ILE A 8 2.89 -3.45 -0.76
N GLY A 9 3.71 -2.43 -0.69
CA GLY A 9 4.61 -2.04 -1.78
C GLY A 9 4.06 -0.88 -2.60
N MET A 10 4.77 0.25 -2.59
CA MET A 10 4.34 1.47 -3.29
C MET A 10 5.24 1.76 -4.49
N GLY A 11 5.48 0.74 -5.30
CA GLY A 11 6.23 0.87 -6.53
C GLY A 11 5.33 1.16 -7.72
N TYR A 12 5.77 0.73 -8.90
CA TYR A 12 5.05 0.99 -10.16
C TYR A 12 3.67 0.34 -10.23
N VAL A 13 3.49 -0.76 -9.53
CA VAL A 13 2.20 -1.48 -9.52
C VAL A 13 1.35 -1.05 -8.33
N GLY A 14 1.96 -0.98 -7.15
CA GLY A 14 1.23 -0.75 -5.92
C GLY A 14 0.59 0.62 -5.82
N LEU A 15 1.30 1.67 -6.22
CA LEU A 15 0.77 3.03 -6.09
C LEU A 15 -0.46 3.28 -6.98
N PRO A 16 -0.41 2.98 -8.29
CA PRO A 16 -1.61 3.16 -9.12
C PRO A 16 -2.79 2.34 -8.63
N LEU A 17 -2.54 1.12 -8.18
CA LEU A 17 -3.58 0.24 -7.67
C LEU A 17 -4.19 0.81 -6.39
N ALA A 18 -3.35 1.29 -5.46
CA ALA A 18 -3.83 1.89 -4.22
C ALA A 18 -4.73 3.10 -4.49
N ILE A 19 -4.37 3.92 -5.45
CA ILE A 19 -5.16 5.09 -5.81
C ILE A 19 -6.52 4.70 -6.36
N GLU A 20 -6.56 3.70 -7.25
CA GLU A 20 -7.82 3.23 -7.80
C GLU A 20 -8.75 2.65 -6.72
N ILE A 21 -8.19 1.87 -5.81
CA ILE A 21 -8.97 1.28 -4.73
C ILE A 21 -9.45 2.36 -3.76
N ALA A 22 -8.62 3.36 -3.50
CA ALA A 22 -8.96 4.43 -2.56
C ALA A 22 -10.13 5.30 -3.02
N LYS A 23 -10.50 5.23 -4.30
CA LYS A 23 -11.69 5.93 -4.80
C LYS A 23 -12.98 5.36 -4.21
N LYS A 24 -12.96 4.11 -3.76
CA LYS A 24 -14.15 3.42 -3.24
C LYS A 24 -14.00 2.90 -1.82
N TYR A 25 -12.78 2.62 -1.38
CA TYR A 25 -12.54 1.98 -0.10
C TYR A 25 -11.46 2.70 0.68
N LYS A 26 -11.43 2.47 1.99
CA LYS A 26 -10.33 2.95 2.81
C LYS A 26 -9.08 2.15 2.48
N VAL A 27 -7.96 2.83 2.25
CA VAL A 27 -6.70 2.18 1.89
C VAL A 27 -5.61 2.57 2.87
N ILE A 28 -4.86 1.57 3.32
CA ILE A 28 -3.62 1.76 4.05
C ILE A 28 -2.51 1.23 3.15
N ALA A 29 -1.58 2.10 2.80
CA ALA A 29 -0.46 1.76 1.94
C ALA A 29 0.81 1.63 2.76
N TYR A 30 1.46 0.48 2.66
CA TYR A 30 2.65 0.17 3.44
C TYR A 30 3.84 -0.08 2.54
N ASP A 31 4.96 0.53 2.89
CA ASP A 31 6.25 0.25 2.26
C ASP A 31 7.35 0.40 3.29
N ILE A 32 8.46 -0.29 3.09
CA ILE A 32 9.61 -0.19 3.99
C ILE A 32 10.54 0.97 3.61
N ASP A 33 10.33 1.57 2.45
CA ASP A 33 11.14 2.69 1.97
C ASP A 33 10.63 4.00 2.55
N ALA A 34 11.38 4.54 3.52
CA ALA A 34 10.99 5.75 4.22
C ALA A 34 10.89 6.97 3.30
N SER A 35 11.81 7.10 2.35
CA SER A 35 11.77 8.26 1.45
C SER A 35 10.58 8.18 0.51
N ARG A 36 10.20 6.98 0.06
CA ARG A 36 9.02 6.77 -0.77
C ARG A 36 7.74 7.18 -0.04
N ILE A 37 7.59 6.71 1.20
CA ILE A 37 6.42 7.04 2.02
C ILE A 37 6.36 8.54 2.33
N ASP A 38 7.48 9.13 2.65
CA ASP A 38 7.52 10.56 2.94
C ASP A 38 7.10 11.40 1.74
N SER A 39 7.60 11.05 0.55
CA SER A 39 7.23 11.74 -0.69
C SER A 39 5.74 11.61 -0.98
N LEU A 40 5.18 10.41 -0.82
CA LEU A 40 3.77 10.17 -1.10
C LEU A 40 2.87 10.91 -0.11
N ARG A 41 3.28 11.03 1.14
CA ARG A 41 2.55 11.83 2.13
C ARG A 41 2.47 13.30 1.72
N LYS A 42 3.48 13.78 1.00
CA LYS A 42 3.50 15.13 0.46
C LYS A 42 2.78 15.26 -0.87
N GLY A 43 2.26 14.16 -1.39
CA GLY A 43 1.57 14.14 -2.67
C GLY A 43 2.50 14.07 -3.87
N ILE A 44 3.72 13.57 -3.69
CA ILE A 44 4.73 13.54 -4.74
C ILE A 44 5.07 12.08 -5.08
N ASP A 45 4.95 11.74 -6.37
CA ASP A 45 5.47 10.49 -6.90
C ASP A 45 6.79 10.77 -7.60
N ILE A 46 7.90 10.41 -6.95
CA ILE A 46 9.25 10.65 -7.47
C ILE A 46 9.44 9.98 -8.84
N LYS A 47 8.75 8.88 -9.07
CA LYS A 47 8.85 8.15 -10.34
C LYS A 47 7.99 8.75 -11.45
N ASN A 48 7.28 9.83 -11.16
CA ASN A 48 6.46 10.60 -12.11
C ASN A 48 5.41 9.76 -12.85
N GLN A 49 4.96 8.69 -12.24
CA GLN A 49 3.93 7.82 -12.81
C GLN A 49 2.53 8.38 -12.56
N ILE A 50 2.34 8.97 -11.39
CA ILE A 50 1.06 9.51 -10.95
C ILE A 50 1.22 11.00 -10.65
N SER A 51 0.28 11.81 -11.15
CA SER A 51 0.32 13.24 -10.91
C SER A 51 -0.03 13.58 -9.46
N GLN A 52 0.46 14.72 -9.01
CA GLN A 52 0.17 15.20 -7.67
C GLN A 52 -1.34 15.35 -7.43
N SER A 53 -2.08 15.83 -8.45
CA SER A 53 -3.52 16.00 -8.30
C SER A 53 -4.24 14.67 -8.11
N GLU A 54 -3.80 13.62 -8.78
CA GLU A 54 -4.39 12.30 -8.61
C GLU A 54 -4.10 11.72 -7.23
N ILE A 55 -2.90 11.92 -6.72
CA ILE A 55 -2.54 11.45 -5.38
C ILE A 55 -3.38 12.15 -4.33
N ARG A 56 -3.62 13.45 -4.50
CA ARG A 56 -4.36 14.26 -3.53
C ARG A 56 -5.87 14.09 -3.59
N LYS A 57 -6.39 13.55 -4.68
CA LYS A 57 -7.84 13.31 -4.82
C LYS A 57 -8.35 12.21 -3.92
N VAL A 58 -7.49 11.32 -3.50
CA VAL A 58 -7.86 10.17 -2.67
C VAL A 58 -7.21 10.27 -1.31
N ASP A 59 -7.83 9.64 -0.32
CA ASP A 59 -7.32 9.60 1.04
C ASP A 59 -6.69 8.24 1.29
N ILE A 60 -5.36 8.21 1.31
CA ILE A 60 -4.60 6.98 1.58
C ILE A 60 -3.73 7.21 2.80
N ASN A 61 -3.77 6.29 3.75
CA ASN A 61 -2.88 6.31 4.88
C ASN A 61 -1.57 5.61 4.50
N TYR A 62 -0.56 6.39 4.16
CA TYR A 62 0.77 5.88 3.85
C TYR A 62 1.52 5.60 5.15
N SER A 63 2.03 4.41 5.30
CA SER A 63 2.65 4.02 6.56
C SER A 63 3.96 3.25 6.37
N LEU A 64 4.89 3.48 7.30
CA LEU A 64 6.13 2.71 7.43
C LEU A 64 5.98 1.61 8.48
N LYS A 65 4.86 1.57 9.18
CA LYS A 65 4.64 0.65 10.29
C LYS A 65 3.71 -0.46 9.88
N SER A 66 4.17 -1.70 9.98
CA SER A 66 3.35 -2.86 9.68
C SER A 66 2.12 -2.96 10.58
N ASP A 67 2.18 -2.38 11.79
CA ASP A 67 1.04 -2.37 12.70
C ASP A 67 -0.19 -1.70 12.10
N SER A 68 0.01 -0.75 11.18
CA SER A 68 -1.10 -0.10 10.50
C SER A 68 -1.95 -1.08 9.71
N LEU A 69 -1.38 -2.21 9.29
CA LEU A 69 -2.07 -3.21 8.49
C LEU A 69 -3.02 -4.08 9.31
N LYS A 70 -2.97 -4.01 10.64
CA LYS A 70 -3.80 -4.85 11.50
C LYS A 70 -5.28 -4.58 11.33
N GLU A 71 -5.66 -3.37 10.97
CA GLU A 71 -7.08 -3.03 10.78
C GLU A 71 -7.60 -3.37 9.39
N CYS A 72 -6.75 -3.90 8.49
CA CYS A 72 -7.17 -4.21 7.14
C CYS A 72 -7.91 -5.53 7.07
N ASN A 73 -8.91 -5.58 6.19
CA ASN A 73 -9.69 -6.79 5.91
C ASN A 73 -9.15 -7.55 4.71
N LEU A 74 -8.45 -6.85 3.81
CA LEU A 74 -7.93 -7.41 2.58
C LEU A 74 -6.52 -6.90 2.37
N TYR A 75 -5.63 -7.78 1.96
CA TYR A 75 -4.24 -7.40 1.67
C TYR A 75 -3.91 -7.66 0.21
N ILE A 76 -3.27 -6.69 -0.43
CA ILE A 76 -2.76 -6.82 -1.79
C ILE A 76 -1.26 -6.61 -1.75
N VAL A 77 -0.51 -7.61 -2.19
CA VAL A 77 0.95 -7.60 -2.12
C VAL A 77 1.51 -7.36 -3.51
N THR A 78 2.25 -6.27 -3.67
CA THR A 78 2.80 -5.86 -4.96
C THR A 78 4.32 -5.69 -4.92
N VAL A 79 4.97 -6.26 -3.90
CA VAL A 79 6.40 -6.09 -3.73
C VAL A 79 7.20 -7.00 -4.67
N PRO A 80 8.25 -6.48 -5.31
CA PRO A 80 9.14 -7.31 -6.12
C PRO A 80 10.13 -8.11 -5.28
N THR A 81 10.34 -7.72 -4.01
CA THR A 81 11.28 -8.39 -3.11
C THR A 81 10.57 -9.42 -2.24
N PRO A 82 11.28 -10.40 -1.66
CA PRO A 82 10.66 -11.38 -0.79
C PRO A 82 9.93 -10.76 0.39
N LEU A 83 8.79 -11.33 0.74
CA LEU A 83 7.97 -10.84 1.85
C LEU A 83 8.69 -10.87 3.19
N LYS A 84 9.71 -11.70 3.32
CA LYS A 84 10.50 -11.78 4.57
C LYS A 84 11.18 -10.47 4.92
N ASP A 85 11.41 -9.61 3.93
CA ASP A 85 12.01 -8.30 4.16
C ASP A 85 11.01 -7.31 4.75
N TYR A 86 9.73 -7.68 4.81
CA TYR A 86 8.66 -6.87 5.37
C TYR A 86 8.16 -7.49 6.66
N GLN A 87 7.89 -6.66 7.66
CA GLN A 87 7.30 -7.12 8.92
C GLN A 87 5.78 -7.06 8.80
N ILE A 88 5.17 -8.22 8.60
CA ILE A 88 3.74 -8.30 8.31
C ILE A 88 3.00 -8.93 9.50
N PRO A 89 1.95 -8.28 10.03
CA PRO A 89 1.26 -8.78 11.23
C PRO A 89 0.52 -10.09 11.02
N ASP A 90 -0.13 -10.27 9.87
CA ASP A 90 -0.86 -11.52 9.57
C ASP A 90 -0.18 -12.26 8.44
N PHE A 91 0.87 -12.97 8.80
CA PHE A 91 1.71 -13.64 7.83
C PHE A 91 0.97 -14.78 7.10
N THR A 92 0.10 -15.49 7.80
CA THR A 92 -0.65 -16.60 7.20
C THR A 92 -1.55 -16.14 6.09
N PHE A 93 -2.26 -15.04 6.31
CA PHE A 93 -3.13 -14.45 5.30
C PHE A 93 -2.34 -14.01 4.09
N LEU A 94 -1.20 -13.37 4.32
CA LEU A 94 -0.35 -12.88 3.25
C LEU A 94 0.26 -13.99 2.42
N LYS A 95 0.57 -15.13 3.04
CA LYS A 95 1.04 -16.29 2.29
C LYS A 95 0.01 -16.78 1.29
N ARG A 96 -1.26 -16.80 1.68
CA ARG A 96 -2.32 -17.18 0.76
C ARG A 96 -2.43 -16.22 -0.41
N ALA A 97 -2.39 -14.93 -0.11
CA ALA A 97 -2.44 -13.90 -1.16
C ALA A 97 -1.25 -14.03 -2.11
N SER A 98 -0.07 -14.29 -1.58
CA SER A 98 1.13 -14.47 -2.41
C SER A 98 1.02 -15.66 -3.35
N LYS A 99 0.34 -16.72 -2.94
CA LYS A 99 0.20 -17.91 -3.77
C LYS A 99 -0.76 -17.69 -4.93
N THR A 100 -1.70 -16.80 -4.80
CA THR A 100 -2.69 -16.53 -5.85
C THR A 100 -2.22 -15.46 -6.82
N ILE A 101 -1.20 -14.74 -6.47
CA ILE A 101 -0.59 -13.74 -7.31
C ILE A 101 0.54 -14.35 -8.14
#